data_84fb702b287efa00d2f3e4e630de15f5
#
_entry.id   84fb702b287efa00d2f3e4e630de15f5
#
_cell.length_a   1.000
_cell.length_b   1.000
_cell.length_c   1.000
_cell.angle_alpha   90.00
_cell.angle_beta   90.00
_cell.angle_gamma   90.00
#
_symmetry.space_group_name_H-M   'P 1'
#
loop_
_entity.id
_entity.type
_entity.pdbx_description
1 polymer ?
#
loop_
_entity_poly.entity_id
_entity_poly.type
_entity_poly.pdbx_seq_one_letter_code
_entity_poly.pdbx_strand_id
1 'polypeptide(L)'
;MSQANIEFLEGGSYMSFATRKKSGEFVATPVWFAPDGDSYYVFSAGNAGKVKRLRNFSESRIAPCTVRGLVTGEWIDTRAVVLESKEDQDTALRALRRKYGWQMTVGDVFSKLTGKMDKRAYIRVDKV
;
A
#
# COMPACT_ATOMS: atom_id res chain seq x y z
N MET A 1 15.97 8.24 -9.72
CA MET A 1 14.77 8.56 -8.94
C MET A 1 14.96 9.95 -8.33
N SER A 2 14.06 10.88 -8.60
CA SER A 2 14.23 12.23 -8.09
C SER A 2 13.61 12.39 -6.71
N GLN A 3 14.26 13.19 -5.86
CA GLN A 3 13.74 13.54 -4.55
C GLN A 3 12.42 14.29 -4.66
N ALA A 4 12.26 15.13 -5.69
CA ALA A 4 11.01 15.84 -5.94
C ALA A 4 9.85 14.89 -6.21
N ASN A 5 10.07 13.79 -6.95
CA ASN A 5 9.02 12.79 -7.20
C ASN A 5 8.64 12.05 -5.90
N ILE A 6 9.63 11.75 -5.06
CA ILE A 6 9.38 11.12 -3.76
C ILE A 6 8.56 12.04 -2.86
N GLU A 7 8.93 13.31 -2.77
CA GLU A 7 8.20 14.30 -1.97
C GLU A 7 6.77 14.48 -2.47
N PHE A 8 6.58 14.53 -3.77
CA PHE A 8 5.26 14.64 -4.38
C PHE A 8 4.40 13.40 -4.06
N LEU A 9 4.99 12.22 -4.18
CA LEU A 9 4.32 10.97 -3.83
C LEU A 9 3.91 10.98 -2.35
N GLU A 10 4.84 11.29 -1.45
CA GLU A 10 4.60 11.24 0.00
C GLU A 10 3.60 12.29 0.48
N GLY A 11 3.47 13.39 -0.23
CA GLY A 11 2.47 14.42 0.06
C GLY A 11 1.05 14.06 -0.39
N GLY A 12 0.88 13.02 -1.19
CA GLY A 12 -0.42 12.62 -1.72
C GLY A 12 -1.17 11.67 -0.78
N SER A 13 -2.48 11.54 -1.03
CA SER A 13 -3.34 10.61 -0.29
C SER A 13 -3.38 9.22 -0.90
N TYR A 14 -3.02 9.09 -2.16
CA TYR A 14 -3.03 7.84 -2.91
C TYR A 14 -1.71 7.65 -3.64
N MET A 15 -1.29 6.40 -3.78
CA MET A 15 -0.25 6.04 -4.73
C MET A 15 -0.75 4.88 -5.59
N SER A 16 -0.28 4.82 -6.83
CA SER A 16 -0.47 3.64 -7.65
C SER A 16 0.51 2.58 -7.18
N PHE A 17 -0.01 1.41 -6.87
CA PHE A 17 0.79 0.28 -6.41
C PHE A 17 0.64 -0.85 -7.43
N ALA A 18 1.75 -1.20 -8.07
CA ALA A 18 1.76 -2.21 -9.12
C ALA A 18 2.48 -3.46 -8.63
N THR A 19 1.85 -4.61 -8.83
CA THR A 19 2.37 -5.92 -8.44
C THR A 19 2.48 -6.82 -9.66
N ARG A 20 3.44 -7.76 -9.62
CA ARG A 20 3.83 -8.55 -10.78
C ARG A 20 3.02 -9.83 -10.91
N LYS A 21 2.52 -10.09 -12.12
CA LYS A 21 1.95 -11.38 -12.53
C LYS A 21 3.06 -12.37 -12.92
N LYS A 22 2.71 -13.64 -13.02
CA LYS A 22 3.62 -14.69 -13.53
C LYS A 22 4.13 -14.38 -14.94
N SER A 23 3.32 -13.71 -15.76
CA SER A 23 3.70 -13.28 -17.11
C SER A 23 4.79 -12.22 -17.15
N GLY A 24 5.05 -11.56 -16.01
CA GLY A 24 5.94 -10.41 -15.92
C GLY A 24 5.23 -9.07 -16.04
N GLU A 25 3.95 -9.07 -16.40
CA GLU A 25 3.16 -7.84 -16.46
C GLU A 25 2.84 -7.35 -15.06
N PHE A 26 2.73 -6.03 -14.90
CA PHE A 26 2.35 -5.39 -13.65
C PHE A 26 0.88 -4.97 -13.69
N VAL A 27 0.19 -5.16 -12.56
CA VAL A 27 -1.19 -4.70 -12.37
C VAL A 27 -1.18 -3.62 -11.31
N ALA A 28 -1.61 -2.42 -11.67
CA ALA A 28 -1.58 -1.23 -10.81
C ALA A 28 -2.98 -0.90 -10.31
N THR A 29 -3.06 -0.53 -9.02
CA THR A 29 -4.29 -0.03 -8.41
C THR A 29 -3.95 1.13 -7.47
N PRO A 30 -4.87 2.12 -7.32
CA PRO A 30 -4.66 3.17 -6.33
C PRO A 30 -4.87 2.62 -4.92
N VAL A 31 -3.99 2.98 -4.00
CA VAL A 31 -4.05 2.52 -2.61
C VAL A 31 -3.78 3.66 -1.65
N TRP A 32 -4.28 3.54 -0.42
CA TRP A 32 -3.82 4.35 0.69
C TRP A 32 -2.49 3.81 1.16
N PHE A 33 -1.60 4.72 1.54
CA PHE A 33 -0.27 4.37 2.01
C PHE A 33 0.19 5.34 3.08
N ALA A 34 1.10 4.90 3.93
CA ALA A 34 1.70 5.75 4.95
C ALA A 34 3.21 5.53 5.01
N PRO A 35 4.01 6.59 4.89
CA PRO A 35 5.45 6.49 5.09
C PRO A 35 5.77 6.23 6.57
N ASP A 36 6.80 5.41 6.81
CA ASP A 36 7.36 5.20 8.13
C ASP A 36 8.85 4.86 7.97
N GLY A 37 9.72 5.82 8.26
CA GLY A 37 11.14 5.69 7.96
C GLY A 37 11.36 5.54 6.46
N ASP A 38 12.08 4.50 6.06
CA ASP A 38 12.38 4.21 4.65
C ASP A 38 11.33 3.31 3.99
N SER A 39 10.29 2.94 4.71
CA SER A 39 9.25 2.03 4.23
C SER A 39 7.94 2.74 4.02
N TYR A 40 7.06 2.11 3.24
CA TYR A 40 5.66 2.52 3.12
C TYR A 40 4.79 1.35 3.56
N TYR A 41 3.69 1.66 4.21
CA TYR A 41 2.70 0.66 4.60
C TYR A 41 1.42 0.86 3.81
N VAL A 42 0.85 -0.25 3.35
CA VAL A 42 -0.37 -0.32 2.54
C VAL A 42 -1.27 -1.37 3.16
N PHE A 43 -2.58 -1.18 3.09
CA PHE A 43 -3.51 -2.25 3.43
C PHE A 43 -4.43 -2.56 2.25
N SER A 44 -4.98 -3.75 2.26
CA SER A 44 -5.83 -4.27 1.20
C SER A 44 -6.77 -5.33 1.76
N ALA A 45 -7.80 -5.68 1.00
CA ALA A 45 -8.56 -6.88 1.30
C ALA A 45 -7.63 -8.10 1.20
N GLY A 46 -7.75 -9.04 2.14
CA GLY A 46 -6.84 -10.18 2.21
C GLY A 46 -6.91 -11.13 1.01
N ASN A 47 -8.01 -11.10 0.27
CA ASN A 47 -8.20 -11.93 -0.93
C ASN A 47 -7.96 -11.14 -2.23
N ALA A 48 -7.44 -9.91 -2.16
CA ALA A 48 -7.17 -9.11 -3.35
C ALA A 48 -6.08 -9.74 -4.21
N GLY A 49 -6.14 -9.48 -5.51
CA GLY A 49 -5.16 -10.00 -6.45
C GLY A 49 -3.73 -9.58 -6.13
N LYS A 50 -3.54 -8.34 -5.64
CA LYS A 50 -2.21 -7.84 -5.25
C LYS A 50 -1.59 -8.67 -4.13
N VAL A 51 -2.38 -9.13 -3.18
CA VAL A 51 -1.90 -9.98 -2.08
C VAL A 51 -1.43 -11.33 -2.63
N LYS A 52 -2.20 -11.92 -3.52
CA LYS A 52 -1.84 -13.19 -4.16
C LYS A 52 -0.56 -13.06 -4.99
N ARG A 53 -0.44 -11.97 -5.75
CA ARG A 53 0.75 -11.72 -6.57
C ARG A 53 2.00 -11.54 -5.71
N LEU A 54 1.91 -10.82 -4.59
CA LEU A 54 3.05 -10.60 -3.70
C LEU A 54 3.53 -11.86 -3.00
N ARG A 55 2.66 -12.84 -2.81
CA ARG A 55 3.08 -14.14 -2.26
C ARG A 55 3.95 -14.93 -3.23
N ASN A 56 3.84 -14.64 -4.52
CA ASN A 56 4.65 -15.27 -5.57
C ASN A 56 5.90 -14.44 -5.90
N PHE A 57 5.75 -13.11 -5.97
CA PHE A 57 6.84 -12.21 -6.39
C PHE A 57 6.81 -10.95 -5.54
N SER A 58 7.95 -10.59 -4.94
CA SER A 58 8.09 -9.37 -4.14
C SER A 58 8.27 -8.11 -5.00
N GLU A 59 8.54 -8.26 -6.28
CA GLU A 59 8.73 -7.14 -7.21
C GLU A 59 7.47 -6.31 -7.30
N SER A 60 7.62 -5.01 -7.15
CA SER A 60 6.52 -4.06 -7.19
C SER A 60 7.01 -2.71 -7.67
N ARG A 61 6.08 -1.81 -7.94
CA ARG A 61 6.37 -0.43 -8.33
C ARG A 61 5.35 0.49 -7.70
N ILE A 62 5.78 1.71 -7.40
CA ILE A 62 4.89 2.74 -6.88
C ILE A 62 5.04 4.02 -7.70
N ALA A 63 3.97 4.79 -7.78
CA ALA A 63 3.99 6.10 -8.42
C ALA A 63 2.93 7.00 -7.80
N PRO A 64 3.13 8.33 -7.80
CA PRO A 64 2.06 9.24 -7.42
C PRO A 64 0.85 9.06 -8.34
N CYS A 65 -0.35 9.12 -7.79
CA CYS A 65 -1.56 9.03 -8.61
C CYS A 65 -2.73 9.77 -7.98
N THR A 66 -3.78 9.95 -8.78
CA THR A 66 -5.06 10.48 -8.30
C THR A 66 -5.88 9.36 -7.65
N VAL A 67 -6.99 9.72 -6.99
CA VAL A 67 -7.93 8.76 -6.41
C VAL A 67 -8.45 7.75 -7.44
N ARG A 68 -8.52 8.16 -8.71
CA ARG A 68 -8.98 7.28 -9.81
C ARG A 68 -7.87 6.43 -10.40
N GLY A 69 -6.64 6.57 -9.91
CA GLY A 69 -5.51 5.79 -10.37
C GLY A 69 -4.73 6.38 -11.53
N LEU A 70 -5.02 7.63 -11.92
CA LEU A 70 -4.23 8.31 -12.95
C LEU A 70 -2.85 8.63 -12.41
N VAL A 71 -1.82 8.06 -13.00
CA VAL A 71 -0.43 8.25 -12.58
C VAL A 71 0.00 9.69 -12.93
N THR A 72 0.55 10.40 -11.93
CA THR A 72 0.92 11.81 -12.04
C THR A 72 2.41 12.08 -11.87
N GLY A 73 3.22 11.04 -11.72
CA GLY A 73 4.65 11.15 -11.57
C GLY A 73 5.38 9.92 -12.07
N GLU A 74 6.62 9.78 -11.66
CA GLU A 74 7.48 8.69 -12.11
C GLU A 74 7.27 7.41 -11.31
N TRP A 75 7.39 6.26 -11.96
CA TRP A 75 7.40 4.96 -11.32
C TRP A 75 8.72 4.74 -10.57
N ILE A 76 8.61 4.14 -9.40
CA ILE A 76 9.71 3.80 -8.51
C ILE A 76 9.70 2.30 -8.31
N ASP A 77 10.83 1.64 -8.56
CA ASP A 77 10.96 0.20 -8.29
C ASP A 77 11.04 -0.05 -6.78
N THR A 78 10.29 -1.04 -6.34
CA THR A 78 10.17 -1.40 -4.93
C THR A 78 10.14 -2.90 -4.76
N ARG A 79 10.26 -3.32 -3.49
CA ARG A 79 9.99 -4.70 -3.05
C ARG A 79 8.93 -4.64 -1.98
N ALA A 80 7.97 -5.53 -2.04
CA ALA A 80 6.86 -5.54 -1.11
C ALA A 80 6.62 -6.93 -0.53
N VAL A 81 6.24 -6.98 0.74
CA VAL A 81 5.92 -8.22 1.43
C VAL A 81 4.61 -8.08 2.17
N VAL A 82 3.83 -9.15 2.19
CA VAL A 82 2.62 -9.23 3.02
C VAL A 82 3.06 -9.50 4.46
N LEU A 83 2.62 -8.65 5.38
CA LEU A 83 2.99 -8.77 6.79
C LEU A 83 2.12 -9.85 7.46
N GLU A 84 2.76 -10.81 8.12
CA GLU A 84 2.07 -11.95 8.70
C GLU A 84 1.98 -11.88 10.22
N SER A 85 2.97 -11.26 10.90
CA SER A 85 2.93 -11.14 12.35
C SER A 85 1.96 -10.04 12.78
N LYS A 86 1.30 -10.25 13.90
CA LYS A 86 0.41 -9.23 14.46
C LYS A 86 1.17 -7.95 14.82
N GLU A 87 2.40 -8.09 15.30
CA GLU A 87 3.25 -6.95 15.65
C GLU A 87 3.52 -6.06 14.44
N ASP A 88 3.89 -6.66 13.31
CA ASP A 88 4.15 -5.92 12.06
C ASP A 88 2.87 -5.29 11.51
N GLN A 89 1.75 -6.02 11.58
CA GLN A 89 0.45 -5.50 11.16
C GLN A 89 0.01 -4.32 12.01
N ASP A 90 0.25 -4.37 13.32
CA ASP A 90 -0.07 -3.26 14.22
C ASP A 90 0.80 -2.03 13.92
N THR A 91 2.06 -2.24 13.56
CA THR A 91 2.95 -1.15 13.13
C THR A 91 2.41 -0.46 11.88
N ALA A 92 2.00 -1.25 10.89
CA ALA A 92 1.40 -0.73 9.66
C ALA A 92 0.12 0.06 9.94
N LEU A 93 -0.75 -0.49 10.76
CA LEU A 93 -2.01 0.15 11.12
C LEU A 93 -1.79 1.48 11.83
N ARG A 94 -0.83 1.55 12.76
CA ARG A 94 -0.49 2.80 13.44
C ARG A 94 -0.01 3.87 12.47
N ALA A 95 0.84 3.50 11.51
CA ALA A 95 1.34 4.43 10.49
C ALA A 95 0.19 4.97 9.63
N LEU A 96 -0.72 4.10 9.21
CA LEU A 96 -1.88 4.49 8.42
C LEU A 96 -2.83 5.39 9.20
N ARG A 97 -3.09 5.08 10.47
CA ARG A 97 -3.93 5.91 11.34
C ARG A 97 -3.31 7.29 11.58
N ARG A 98 -1.99 7.36 11.69
CA ARG A 98 -1.27 8.63 11.87
C ARG A 98 -1.47 9.55 10.67
N LYS A 99 -1.43 8.99 9.47
CA LYS A 99 -1.58 9.78 8.23
C LYS A 99 -3.04 10.16 7.95
N TYR A 100 -3.96 9.20 8.06
CA TYR A 100 -5.35 9.38 7.64
C TYR A 100 -6.29 9.79 8.78
N GLY A 101 -5.85 9.65 10.04
CA GLY A 101 -6.59 10.11 11.20
C GLY A 101 -7.99 9.51 11.30
N TRP A 102 -8.98 10.38 11.45
CA TRP A 102 -10.38 9.97 11.64
C TRP A 102 -10.93 9.16 10.46
N GLN A 103 -10.45 9.40 9.24
CA GLN A 103 -10.90 8.64 8.06
C GLN A 103 -10.60 7.15 8.24
N MET A 104 -9.43 6.82 8.75
CA MET A 104 -9.04 5.44 9.02
C MET A 104 -9.85 4.86 10.17
N THR A 105 -10.12 5.64 11.21
CA THR A 105 -10.92 5.21 12.36
C THR A 105 -12.35 4.88 11.95
N VAL A 106 -12.98 5.72 11.12
CA VAL A 106 -14.33 5.47 10.59
C VAL A 106 -14.35 4.18 9.77
N GLY A 107 -13.36 3.99 8.91
CA GLY A 107 -13.21 2.78 8.11
C GLY A 107 -13.04 1.53 8.98
N ASP A 108 -12.27 1.64 10.08
CA ASP A 108 -12.06 0.55 11.02
C ASP A 108 -13.37 0.15 11.72
N VAL A 109 -14.14 1.11 12.19
CA VAL A 109 -15.44 0.85 12.81
C VAL A 109 -16.37 0.14 11.83
N PHE A 110 -16.48 0.66 10.62
CA PHE A 110 -17.30 0.04 9.58
C PHE A 110 -16.84 -1.39 9.28
N SER A 111 -15.53 -1.60 9.16
CA SER A 111 -14.96 -2.93 8.89
C SER A 111 -15.24 -3.92 10.02
N LYS A 112 -15.19 -3.48 11.28
CA LYS A 112 -15.55 -4.30 12.43
C LYS A 112 -17.00 -4.75 12.38
N LEU A 113 -17.92 -3.83 12.09
CA LEU A 113 -19.35 -4.13 12.01
C LEU A 113 -19.67 -5.12 10.90
N THR A 114 -18.91 -5.11 9.81
CA THR A 114 -19.11 -6.00 8.67
C THR A 114 -18.23 -7.26 8.72
N GLY A 115 -17.36 -7.40 9.73
CA GLY A 115 -16.42 -8.51 9.85
C GLY A 115 -15.25 -8.46 8.87
N LYS A 116 -15.07 -7.37 8.14
CA LYS A 116 -14.01 -7.24 7.14
C LYS A 116 -12.66 -6.89 7.72
N MET A 117 -12.61 -6.38 8.94
CA MET A 117 -11.36 -5.97 9.58
C MET A 117 -10.37 -7.12 9.70
N ASP A 118 -10.85 -8.30 10.09
CA ASP A 118 -10.01 -9.50 10.28
C ASP A 118 -9.49 -10.07 8.95
N LYS A 119 -10.04 -9.61 7.82
CA LYS A 119 -9.68 -10.08 6.49
C LYS A 119 -8.76 -9.11 5.76
N ARG A 120 -8.27 -8.08 6.43
CA ARG A 120 -7.31 -7.15 5.86
C ARG A 120 -5.94 -7.79 5.76
N ALA A 121 -5.24 -7.47 4.68
CA ALA A 121 -3.81 -7.72 4.56
C ALA A 121 -3.07 -6.38 4.70
N TYR A 122 -1.93 -6.41 5.36
CA TYR A 122 -1.03 -5.27 5.47
C TYR A 122 0.26 -5.59 4.74
N ILE A 123 0.78 -4.60 4.02
CA ILE A 123 1.92 -4.78 3.12
C ILE A 123 2.96 -3.72 3.45
N ARG A 124 4.21 -4.14 3.58
CA ARG A 124 5.35 -3.22 3.67
C ARG A 124 6.00 -3.13 2.31
N VAL A 125 6.24 -1.89 1.87
CA VAL A 125 6.85 -1.59 0.58
C VAL A 125 8.16 -0.85 0.83
N ASP A 126 9.25 -1.37 0.32
CA ASP A 126 10.59 -0.79 0.47
C ASP A 126 11.15 -0.39 -0.88
N LYS A 127 11.74 0.81 -0.96
CA LYS A 127 12.45 1.26 -2.17
C LYS A 127 13.70 0.39 -2.39
N VAL A 128 13.91 0.04 -3.61
CA VAL A 128 15.09 -0.75 -4.00
C VAL A 128 16.33 0.13 -4.11
#